data_45a5155d88c6ca0b014b22cfe83ad478
#
_entry.id   45a5155d88c6ca0b014b22cfe83ad478
#
_cell.length_a   1.000
_cell.length_b   1.000
_cell.length_c   1.000
_cell.angle_alpha   90.00
_cell.angle_beta   90.00
_cell.angle_gamma   90.00
#
_symmetry.space_group_name_H-M   'P 1'
#
loop_
_entity.id
_entity.type
_entity.pdbx_description
1 polymer ?
#
loop_
_entity_poly.entity_id
_entity_poly.type
_entity_poly.pdbx_seq_one_letter_code
_entity_poly.pdbx_strand_id
1 'polypeptide(L)'
;MIIDDPRSKFVFIYHPLVLMGRSYTVYQGKEMTNSEVLEYWGKWLVLGERPWLDDLAEKLDPYVERKEIPVIKYDRLPPLNLGLEECVMMVYCDRRNRDEVWKILTRFGIKMKAWVTERETMEMWMPGGILLERWMDSQGYDEATRDAVREDAGRRITHVFDHPEETYKTWEQ
;
A
#
# COMPACT_ATOMS: atom_id res chain seq x y z
N MET A 1 5.66 -12.82 -8.21
CA MET A 1 5.64 -13.96 -7.25
C MET A 1 4.73 -13.64 -6.09
N ILE A 2 3.73 -14.50 -5.86
CA ILE A 2 2.76 -14.31 -4.77
C ILE A 2 3.38 -14.84 -3.47
N ILE A 3 3.40 -14.00 -2.44
CA ILE A 3 3.91 -14.32 -1.11
C ILE A 3 2.75 -14.32 -0.13
N ASP A 4 2.33 -15.52 0.28
CA ASP A 4 1.24 -15.74 1.21
C ASP A 4 1.79 -16.30 2.53
N ASP A 5 2.28 -15.42 3.40
CA ASP A 5 2.77 -15.78 4.74
C ASP A 5 1.61 -15.64 5.73
N PRO A 6 1.16 -16.76 6.38
CA PRO A 6 0.06 -16.71 7.35
C PRO A 6 0.27 -15.77 8.53
N ARG A 7 1.50 -15.39 8.81
CA ARG A 7 1.85 -14.45 9.89
C ARG A 7 1.66 -12.99 9.49
N SER A 8 1.55 -12.70 8.19
CA SER A 8 1.35 -11.36 7.66
C SER A 8 -0.13 -11.02 7.59
N LYS A 9 -0.47 -9.74 7.81
CA LYS A 9 -1.81 -9.21 7.56
C LYS A 9 -2.15 -9.14 6.09
N PHE A 10 -1.13 -9.16 5.23
CA PHE A 10 -1.27 -8.97 3.79
C PHE A 10 -0.67 -10.15 3.03
N VAL A 11 -1.24 -10.38 1.86
CA VAL A 11 -0.62 -11.16 0.80
C VAL A 11 0.06 -10.16 -0.15
N PHE A 12 1.27 -10.48 -0.59
CA PHE A 12 2.04 -9.60 -1.48
C PHE A 12 2.29 -10.26 -2.82
N ILE A 13 2.37 -9.46 -3.86
CA ILE A 13 2.91 -9.87 -5.15
C ILE A 13 4.16 -9.03 -5.39
N TYR A 14 5.32 -9.68 -5.36
CA TYR A 14 6.63 -9.06 -5.53
C TYR A 14 7.31 -9.54 -6.81
N HIS A 15 8.06 -8.65 -7.42
CA HIS A 15 9.08 -9.06 -8.36
C HIS A 15 10.21 -9.78 -7.58
N PRO A 16 10.83 -10.85 -8.14
CA PRO A 16 11.91 -11.58 -7.45
C PRO A 16 13.05 -10.69 -6.95
N LEU A 17 13.35 -9.58 -7.62
CA LEU A 17 14.39 -8.63 -7.19
C LEU A 17 14.06 -7.96 -5.85
N VAL A 18 12.79 -7.82 -5.49
CA VAL A 18 12.39 -7.28 -4.19
C VAL A 18 12.80 -8.22 -3.07
N LEU A 19 12.69 -9.53 -3.30
CA LEU A 19 13.13 -10.55 -2.34
C LEU A 19 14.65 -10.57 -2.18
N MET A 20 15.38 -9.99 -3.15
CA MET A 20 16.84 -9.82 -3.12
C MET A 20 17.27 -8.46 -2.53
N GLY A 21 16.34 -7.71 -1.93
CA GLY A 21 16.63 -6.43 -1.28
C GLY A 21 16.45 -5.18 -2.13
N ARG A 22 15.93 -5.31 -3.36
CA ARG A 22 15.60 -4.14 -4.18
C ARG A 22 14.30 -3.50 -3.72
N SER A 23 14.22 -2.18 -3.83
CA SER A 23 12.98 -1.46 -3.57
C SER A 23 11.93 -1.78 -4.64
N TYR A 24 10.66 -1.87 -4.23
CA TYR A 24 9.54 -1.91 -5.16
C TYR A 24 8.99 -0.52 -5.50
N THR A 25 9.40 0.51 -4.75
CA THR A 25 8.99 1.89 -4.98
C THR A 25 9.90 2.52 -6.02
N VAL A 26 9.58 2.25 -7.28
CA VAL A 26 10.43 2.60 -8.43
C VAL A 26 9.62 3.27 -9.53
N TYR A 27 10.29 4.13 -10.28
CA TYR A 27 9.77 4.67 -11.53
C TYR A 27 10.85 4.56 -12.61
N GLN A 28 10.50 3.94 -13.73
CA GLN A 28 11.43 3.67 -14.84
C GLN A 28 12.72 2.98 -14.36
N GLY A 29 12.58 1.98 -13.48
CA GLY A 29 13.68 1.19 -12.94
C GLY A 29 14.55 1.90 -11.91
N LYS A 30 14.21 3.10 -11.49
CA LYS A 30 14.96 3.90 -10.54
C LYS A 30 14.21 4.03 -9.21
N GLU A 31 14.91 3.83 -8.10
CA GLU A 31 14.34 4.01 -6.77
C GLU A 31 13.92 5.47 -6.55
N MET A 32 12.74 5.65 -5.93
CA MET A 32 12.17 6.97 -5.69
C MET A 32 12.68 7.55 -4.38
N THR A 33 12.87 8.88 -4.38
CA THR A 33 13.13 9.65 -3.16
C THR A 33 11.83 9.90 -2.38
N ASN A 34 11.94 10.33 -1.13
CA ASN A 34 10.78 10.72 -0.32
C ASN A 34 9.93 11.78 -1.03
N SER A 35 10.59 12.79 -1.61
CA SER A 35 9.91 13.85 -2.36
C SER A 35 9.12 13.31 -3.55
N GLU A 36 9.71 12.39 -4.31
CA GLU A 36 9.05 11.77 -5.46
C GLU A 36 7.86 10.90 -5.04
N VAL A 37 7.99 10.15 -3.94
CA VAL A 37 6.88 9.35 -3.40
C VAL A 37 5.72 10.24 -2.99
N LEU A 38 5.98 11.32 -2.27
CA LEU A 38 4.94 12.26 -1.86
C LEU A 38 4.22 12.90 -3.03
N GLU A 39 4.90 13.09 -4.16
CA GLU A 39 4.30 13.70 -5.34
C GLU A 39 3.62 12.69 -6.26
N TYR A 40 4.21 11.50 -6.46
CA TYR A 40 3.83 10.61 -7.55
C TYR A 40 3.29 9.25 -7.14
N TRP A 41 3.67 8.71 -5.99
CA TRP A 41 3.34 7.33 -5.64
C TRP A 41 1.91 7.19 -5.15
N GLY A 42 1.24 6.14 -5.62
CA GLY A 42 -0.12 5.87 -5.21
C GLY A 42 -0.53 4.44 -5.54
N LYS A 43 -1.83 4.21 -5.45
CA LYS A 43 -2.40 2.88 -5.64
C LYS A 43 -3.81 2.93 -6.18
N TRP A 44 -4.14 1.97 -7.02
CA TRP A 44 -5.51 1.63 -7.36
C TRP A 44 -6.06 0.71 -6.29
N LEU A 45 -7.27 0.98 -5.82
CA LEU A 45 -7.97 0.14 -4.85
C LEU A 45 -8.95 -0.78 -5.56
N VAL A 46 -8.89 -2.06 -5.22
CA VAL A 46 -9.84 -3.08 -5.70
C VAL A 46 -10.42 -3.77 -4.48
N LEU A 47 -11.73 -3.72 -4.33
CA LEU A 47 -12.45 -4.33 -3.21
C LEU A 47 -13.07 -5.64 -3.67
N GLY A 48 -13.02 -6.64 -2.78
CA GLY A 48 -13.64 -7.92 -3.04
C GLY A 48 -13.42 -8.93 -1.93
N GLU A 49 -14.07 -10.07 -2.07
CA GLU A 49 -13.84 -11.18 -1.16
C GLU A 49 -12.47 -11.82 -1.42
N ARG A 50 -11.87 -12.37 -0.39
CA ARG A 50 -10.54 -12.97 -0.44
C ARG A 50 -10.36 -13.99 -1.58
N PRO A 51 -11.27 -14.97 -1.81
CA PRO A 51 -11.09 -15.93 -2.89
C PRO A 51 -11.06 -15.29 -4.28
N TRP A 52 -11.89 -14.27 -4.50
CA TRP A 52 -11.89 -13.53 -5.75
C TRP A 52 -10.60 -12.73 -5.96
N LEU A 53 -10.09 -12.12 -4.89
CA LEU A 53 -8.81 -11.40 -4.93
C LEU A 53 -7.63 -12.35 -5.15
N ASP A 54 -7.67 -13.57 -4.60
CA ASP A 54 -6.66 -14.59 -4.87
C ASP A 54 -6.62 -14.94 -6.37
N ASP A 55 -7.77 -15.13 -7.01
CA ASP A 55 -7.85 -15.39 -8.44
C ASP A 55 -7.32 -14.21 -9.26
N LEU A 56 -7.68 -12.99 -8.87
CA LEU A 56 -7.18 -11.77 -9.51
C LEU A 56 -5.65 -11.64 -9.35
N ALA A 57 -5.13 -11.97 -8.18
CA ALA A 57 -3.70 -11.94 -7.90
C ALA A 57 -2.92 -12.86 -8.84
N GLU A 58 -3.41 -14.08 -9.07
CA GLU A 58 -2.78 -15.01 -10.03
C GLU A 58 -2.76 -14.43 -11.44
N LYS A 59 -3.81 -13.72 -11.84
CA LYS A 59 -3.89 -13.08 -13.17
C LYS A 59 -2.96 -11.88 -13.29
N LEU A 60 -2.72 -11.17 -12.19
CA LEU A 60 -1.87 -9.97 -12.16
C LEU A 60 -0.39 -10.28 -11.92
N ASP A 61 -0.06 -11.43 -11.36
CA ASP A 61 1.32 -11.84 -11.09
C ASP A 61 2.26 -11.71 -12.31
N PRO A 62 1.86 -12.14 -13.52
CA PRO A 62 2.70 -11.95 -14.72
C PRO A 62 3.05 -10.49 -15.02
N TYR A 63 2.16 -9.56 -14.69
CA TYR A 63 2.42 -8.13 -14.91
C TYR A 63 3.42 -7.57 -13.90
N VAL A 64 3.46 -8.11 -12.69
CA VAL A 64 4.49 -7.78 -11.69
C VAL A 64 5.83 -8.37 -12.13
N GLU A 65 5.85 -9.61 -12.63
CA GLU A 65 7.06 -10.25 -13.14
C GLU A 65 7.69 -9.47 -14.29
N ARG A 66 6.86 -8.92 -15.18
CA ARG A 66 7.33 -8.09 -16.30
C ARG A 66 7.58 -6.62 -15.93
N LYS A 67 7.45 -6.27 -14.66
CA LYS A 67 7.63 -4.90 -14.14
C LYS A 67 6.64 -3.87 -14.70
N GLU A 68 5.51 -4.32 -15.21
CA GLU A 68 4.42 -3.43 -15.63
C GLU A 68 3.62 -2.89 -14.43
N ILE A 69 3.59 -3.67 -13.35
CA ILE A 69 3.07 -3.28 -12.03
C ILE A 69 4.20 -3.47 -11.01
N PRO A 70 4.60 -2.43 -10.28
CA PRO A 70 5.72 -2.54 -9.35
C PRO A 70 5.49 -3.50 -8.19
N VAL A 71 4.31 -3.44 -7.57
CA VAL A 71 3.97 -4.24 -6.39
C VAL A 71 2.47 -4.25 -6.17
N ILE A 72 1.96 -5.35 -5.63
CA ILE A 72 0.58 -5.47 -5.18
C ILE A 72 0.60 -6.02 -3.75
N LYS A 73 -0.28 -5.51 -2.90
CA LYS A 73 -0.61 -6.15 -1.63
C LYS A 73 -2.11 -6.16 -1.42
N TYR A 74 -2.64 -7.17 -0.74
CA TYR A 74 -4.04 -7.18 -0.39
C TYR A 74 -4.28 -7.83 0.97
N ASP A 75 -5.40 -7.46 1.58
CA ASP A 75 -5.78 -7.93 2.90
C ASP A 75 -5.97 -9.44 2.92
N ARG A 76 -5.43 -10.08 3.95
CA ARG A 76 -5.70 -11.49 4.23
C ARG A 76 -7.12 -11.70 4.72
N LEU A 77 -7.59 -10.79 5.55
CA LEU A 77 -8.95 -10.76 6.10
C LEU A 77 -9.51 -9.35 5.94
N PRO A 78 -10.85 -9.21 5.82
CA PRO A 78 -11.46 -7.89 5.77
C PRO A 78 -11.01 -7.03 6.96
N PRO A 79 -10.59 -5.77 6.72
CA PRO A 79 -10.15 -4.88 7.80
C PRO A 79 -11.35 -4.26 8.53
N LEU A 80 -12.08 -5.08 9.29
CA LEU A 80 -13.28 -4.68 10.03
C LEU A 80 -12.99 -3.56 11.02
N ASN A 81 -11.80 -3.54 11.61
CA ASN A 81 -11.33 -2.49 12.50
C ASN A 81 -11.17 -1.13 11.83
N LEU A 82 -11.14 -1.08 10.51
CA LEU A 82 -11.12 0.15 9.72
C LEU A 82 -12.49 0.46 9.09
N GLY A 83 -13.51 -0.34 9.41
CA GLY A 83 -14.87 -0.14 8.92
C GLY A 83 -15.16 -0.75 7.55
N LEU A 84 -14.33 -1.68 7.10
CA LEU A 84 -14.51 -2.35 5.79
C LEU A 84 -14.90 -3.80 5.97
N GLU A 85 -15.91 -4.24 5.22
CA GLU A 85 -16.41 -5.61 5.24
C GLU A 85 -15.80 -6.50 4.14
N GLU A 86 -15.14 -5.89 3.17
CA GLU A 86 -14.42 -6.57 2.10
C GLU A 86 -12.91 -6.38 2.25
N CYS A 87 -12.14 -7.30 1.68
CA CYS A 87 -10.70 -7.14 1.53
C CYS A 87 -10.38 -6.07 0.48
N VAL A 88 -9.30 -5.36 0.69
CA VAL A 88 -8.80 -4.34 -0.24
C VAL A 88 -7.51 -4.83 -0.87
N MET A 89 -7.47 -4.84 -2.20
CA MET A 89 -6.23 -5.01 -2.96
C MET A 89 -5.70 -3.63 -3.36
N MET A 90 -4.44 -3.40 -3.10
CA MET A 90 -3.73 -2.17 -3.42
C MET A 90 -2.73 -2.43 -4.52
N VAL A 91 -2.98 -1.88 -5.71
CA VAL A 91 -2.13 -2.02 -6.89
C VAL A 91 -1.32 -0.75 -7.02
N TYR A 92 -0.06 -0.79 -6.58
CA TYR A 92 0.79 0.39 -6.48
C TYR A 92 1.48 0.72 -7.79
N CYS A 93 1.56 2.01 -8.08
CA CYS A 93 2.38 2.53 -9.18
C CYS A 93 2.61 4.03 -9.02
N ASP A 94 3.50 4.55 -9.86
CA ASP A 94 3.67 5.99 -10.01
C ASP A 94 2.49 6.58 -10.78
N ARG A 95 2.02 7.73 -10.37
CA ARG A 95 0.89 8.44 -10.99
C ARG A 95 1.11 8.70 -12.49
N ARG A 96 2.35 8.86 -12.91
CA ARG A 96 2.71 9.14 -14.31
C ARG A 96 2.44 7.97 -15.25
N ASN A 97 2.35 6.74 -14.71
CA ASN A 97 1.95 5.55 -15.47
C ASN A 97 0.70 4.85 -14.93
N ARG A 98 -0.08 5.52 -14.09
CA ARG A 98 -1.29 4.93 -13.50
C ARG A 98 -2.35 4.55 -14.52
N ASP A 99 -2.42 5.24 -15.66
CA ASP A 99 -3.41 4.95 -16.68
C ASP A 99 -3.10 3.64 -17.41
N GLU A 100 -1.83 3.32 -17.62
CA GLU A 100 -1.39 2.03 -18.16
C GLU A 100 -1.76 0.89 -17.21
N VAL A 101 -1.55 1.09 -15.92
CA VAL A 101 -1.93 0.09 -14.89
C VAL A 101 -3.46 -0.04 -14.83
N TRP A 102 -4.20 1.06 -14.91
CA TRP A 102 -5.65 1.01 -14.97
C TRP A 102 -6.16 0.19 -16.16
N LYS A 103 -5.55 0.34 -17.34
CA LYS A 103 -5.88 -0.48 -18.52
C LYS A 103 -5.68 -1.96 -18.27
N ILE A 104 -4.65 -2.34 -17.54
CA ILE A 104 -4.44 -3.74 -17.14
C ILE A 104 -5.59 -4.22 -16.25
N LEU A 105 -5.97 -3.44 -15.24
CA LEU A 105 -7.05 -3.80 -14.33
C LEU A 105 -8.40 -3.93 -15.07
N THR A 106 -8.69 -3.07 -16.03
CA THR A 106 -9.93 -3.14 -16.81
C THR A 106 -10.05 -4.42 -17.62
N ARG A 107 -8.94 -5.03 -18.03
CA ARG A 107 -8.95 -6.32 -18.74
C ARG A 107 -9.52 -7.46 -17.88
N PHE A 108 -9.48 -7.31 -16.56
CA PHE A 108 -9.98 -8.29 -15.61
C PHE A 108 -11.32 -7.88 -15.00
N GLY A 109 -12.02 -6.94 -15.62
CA GLY A 109 -13.37 -6.56 -15.23
C GLY A 109 -13.48 -5.57 -14.09
N ILE A 110 -12.38 -4.94 -13.68
CA ILE A 110 -12.41 -3.91 -12.64
C ILE A 110 -13.08 -2.66 -13.20
N LYS A 111 -14.13 -2.19 -12.51
CA LYS A 111 -14.94 -1.05 -12.94
C LYS A 111 -14.85 0.15 -12.01
N MET A 112 -14.68 -0.10 -10.71
CA MET A 112 -14.54 0.97 -9.72
C MET A 112 -13.16 1.61 -9.83
N LYS A 113 -13.11 2.84 -10.32
CA LYS A 113 -11.88 3.59 -10.55
C LYS A 113 -11.53 4.40 -9.29
N ALA A 114 -10.80 3.80 -8.36
CA ALA A 114 -10.42 4.41 -7.09
C ALA A 114 -8.89 4.52 -6.98
N TRP A 115 -8.37 5.72 -7.12
CA TRP A 115 -6.96 6.05 -6.96
C TRP A 115 -6.73 6.80 -5.65
N VAL A 116 -5.75 6.36 -4.86
CA VAL A 116 -5.34 7.01 -3.61
C VAL A 116 -3.84 7.22 -3.64
N THR A 117 -3.39 8.44 -3.32
CA THR A 117 -1.96 8.73 -3.23
C THR A 117 -1.39 8.20 -1.91
N GLU A 118 -0.09 7.89 -1.91
CA GLU A 118 0.58 7.49 -0.68
C GLU A 118 0.61 8.63 0.34
N ARG A 119 0.70 9.86 -0.12
CA ARG A 119 0.61 11.05 0.74
C ARG A 119 -0.72 11.10 1.48
N GLU A 120 -1.85 10.87 0.80
CA GLU A 120 -3.16 10.82 1.44
C GLU A 120 -3.23 9.70 2.48
N THR A 121 -2.65 8.53 2.19
CA THR A 121 -2.58 7.43 3.14
C THR A 121 -1.75 7.79 4.36
N MET A 122 -0.60 8.41 4.18
CA MET A 122 0.23 8.90 5.30
C MET A 122 -0.54 9.89 6.16
N GLU A 123 -1.27 10.81 5.56
CA GLU A 123 -2.09 11.80 6.29
C GLU A 123 -3.19 11.13 7.13
N MET A 124 -3.79 10.06 6.62
CA MET A 124 -4.79 9.28 7.36
C MET A 124 -4.19 8.50 8.54
N TRP A 125 -2.90 8.21 8.52
CA TRP A 125 -2.17 7.52 9.59
C TRP A 125 -1.37 8.46 10.49
N MET A 126 -1.43 9.76 10.27
CA MET A 126 -0.86 10.76 11.19
C MET A 126 -1.72 10.89 12.46
N PRO A 127 -1.15 11.42 13.57
CA PRO A 127 -1.95 11.74 14.77
C PRO A 127 -3.20 12.56 14.41
N GLY A 128 -4.37 12.09 14.86
CA GLY A 128 -5.66 12.67 14.50
C GLY A 128 -6.22 12.20 13.16
N GLY A 129 -5.47 11.43 12.38
CA GLY A 129 -5.93 10.87 11.12
C GLY A 129 -6.96 9.76 11.32
N ILE A 130 -7.90 9.67 10.39
CA ILE A 130 -9.07 8.77 10.54
C ILE A 130 -8.68 7.29 10.69
N LEU A 131 -7.67 6.81 9.97
CA LEU A 131 -7.29 5.41 10.04
C LEU A 131 -6.53 5.08 11.33
N LEU A 132 -5.63 5.95 11.76
CA LEU A 132 -4.88 5.76 13.00
C LEU A 132 -5.84 5.74 14.21
N GLU A 133 -6.75 6.69 14.28
CA GLU A 133 -7.68 6.80 15.41
C GLU A 133 -8.64 5.61 15.45
N ARG A 134 -9.19 5.18 14.32
CA ARG A 134 -10.04 3.97 14.24
C ARG A 134 -9.29 2.72 14.65
N TRP A 135 -8.05 2.57 14.18
CA TRP A 135 -7.23 1.42 14.54
C TRP A 135 -6.97 1.36 16.04
N MET A 136 -6.61 2.50 16.66
CA MET A 136 -6.38 2.55 18.11
C MET A 136 -7.66 2.26 18.91
N ASP A 137 -8.81 2.75 18.45
CA ASP A 137 -10.10 2.44 19.07
C ASP A 137 -10.36 0.93 19.08
N SER A 138 -10.05 0.26 17.97
CA SER A 138 -10.22 -1.20 17.84
C SER A 138 -9.31 -2.00 18.77
N GLN A 139 -8.16 -1.44 19.14
CA GLN A 139 -7.20 -2.10 20.05
C GLN A 139 -7.54 -1.91 21.53
N GLY A 140 -8.43 -0.97 21.85
CA GLY A 140 -8.80 -0.69 23.24
C GLY A 140 -7.67 -0.12 24.09
N TYR A 141 -6.71 0.58 23.48
CA TYR A 141 -5.58 1.18 24.19
C TYR A 141 -6.02 2.27 25.16
N ASP A 142 -5.31 2.39 26.30
CA ASP A 142 -5.44 3.52 27.21
C ASP A 142 -4.81 4.80 26.60
N GLU A 143 -5.02 5.95 27.24
CA GLU A 143 -4.53 7.24 26.74
C GLU A 143 -3.01 7.29 26.62
N ALA A 144 -2.28 6.73 27.59
CA ALA A 144 -0.82 6.72 27.55
C ALA A 144 -0.29 5.91 26.36
N THR A 145 -0.90 4.76 26.08
CA THR A 145 -0.54 3.93 24.93
C THR A 145 -0.92 4.62 23.63
N ARG A 146 -2.09 5.26 23.54
CA ARG A 146 -2.52 6.03 22.38
C ARG A 146 -1.55 7.16 22.06
N ASP A 147 -1.11 7.91 23.08
CA ASP A 147 -0.15 8.99 22.89
C ASP A 147 1.19 8.48 22.37
N ALA A 148 1.68 7.35 22.89
CA ALA A 148 2.90 6.73 22.41
C ALA A 148 2.78 6.26 20.94
N VAL A 149 1.65 5.69 20.57
CA VAL A 149 1.37 5.26 19.19
C VAL A 149 1.31 6.45 18.25
N ARG A 150 0.62 7.53 18.64
CA ARG A 150 0.56 8.76 17.83
C ARG A 150 1.95 9.37 17.63
N GLU A 151 2.74 9.42 18.70
CA GLU A 151 4.11 9.95 18.61
C GLU A 151 4.97 9.14 17.65
N ASP A 152 4.93 7.82 17.76
CA ASP A 152 5.70 6.93 16.88
C ASP A 152 5.27 7.07 15.42
N ALA A 153 3.97 7.01 15.13
CA ALA A 153 3.45 7.17 13.78
C ALA A 153 3.78 8.54 13.21
N GLY A 154 3.60 9.60 13.99
CA GLY A 154 3.94 10.96 13.59
C GLY A 154 5.40 11.13 13.26
N ARG A 155 6.29 10.58 14.08
CA ARG A 155 7.74 10.64 13.85
C ARG A 155 8.15 9.94 12.55
N ARG A 156 7.64 8.74 12.31
CA ARG A 156 7.98 7.98 11.11
C ARG A 156 7.48 8.65 9.83
N ILE A 157 6.27 9.16 9.84
CA ILE A 157 5.69 9.83 8.67
C ILE A 157 6.35 11.21 8.48
N THR A 158 6.54 11.99 9.53
CA THR A 158 7.20 13.30 9.47
C THR A 158 8.62 13.20 8.90
N HIS A 159 9.33 12.11 9.18
CA HIS A 159 10.66 11.86 8.61
C HIS A 159 10.62 11.89 7.08
N VAL A 160 9.60 11.31 6.46
CA VAL A 160 9.45 11.30 5.00
C VAL A 160 9.34 12.73 4.46
N PHE A 161 8.56 13.59 5.12
CA PHE A 161 8.39 14.99 4.72
C PHE A 161 9.65 15.84 4.94
N ASP A 162 10.36 15.58 6.03
CA ASP A 162 11.52 16.40 6.44
C ASP A 162 12.83 16.00 5.73
N HIS A 163 12.86 14.85 5.06
CA HIS A 163 14.05 14.33 4.38
C HIS A 163 13.77 14.04 2.89
N PRO A 164 13.44 15.07 2.09
CA PRO A 164 13.00 14.89 0.70
C PRO A 164 14.00 14.20 -0.22
N GLU A 165 15.30 14.33 0.05
CA GLU A 165 16.37 13.80 -0.78
C GLU A 165 16.73 12.34 -0.47
N GLU A 166 16.26 11.79 0.65
CA GLU A 166 16.52 10.41 0.99
C GLU A 166 15.75 9.46 0.08
N THR A 167 16.35 8.31 -0.22
CA THR A 167 15.64 7.19 -0.86
C THR A 167 14.52 6.72 0.05
N TYR A 168 13.32 6.62 -0.50
CA TYR A 168 12.15 6.24 0.27
C TYR A 168 12.28 4.81 0.81
N LYS A 169 11.98 4.68 2.09
CA LYS A 169 11.73 3.40 2.76
C LYS A 169 10.33 3.43 3.32
N THR A 170 9.60 2.32 3.22
CA THR A 170 8.21 2.32 3.68
C THR A 170 8.12 2.80 5.12
N TRP A 171 7.27 3.79 5.34
CA TRP A 171 7.04 4.38 6.66
C TRP A 171 6.42 3.38 7.66
N GLU A 172 5.85 2.29 7.13
CA GLU A 172 5.25 1.21 7.92
C GLU A 172 6.27 0.30 8.60
N GLN A 173 7.55 0.43 8.27
CA GLN A 173 8.63 -0.41 8.81
C GLN A 173 9.31 0.21 10.02
#